data_42e4b5b0a7eae8825e5541b6cfdd7b06
#
_entry.id   42e4b5b0a7eae8825e5541b6cfdd7b06
#
_cell.length_a   1.000
_cell.length_b   1.000
_cell.length_c   1.000
_cell.angle_alpha   90.00
_cell.angle_beta   90.00
_cell.angle_gamma   90.00
#
_symmetry.space_group_name_H-M   'P 1'
#
loop_
_entity.id
_entity.type
_entity.pdbx_description
1 polymer ?
#
loop_
_entity_poly.entity_id
_entity_poly.type
_entity_poly.pdbx_seq_one_letter_code
_entity_poly.pdbx_strand_id
1 'polypeptide(L)'
;MLPRYMIYTEAEEPMEKILAAPLSPRQRGRWEAFLTKQGLDADPGVEVTLLLEEDGQIIATGSRQENILKCIAVDPAHQGEDLSAPVLTELRQEAFHRGLERLFLYTKPKNRLLFESLFFYPVAQTQDVLLMENRRGGIADFVSEIPRPGKDGNVGAVVMNCNPFTLGHRYLVETAARACDWLYVFVLSEEKSL
;
A
#
# COMPACT_ATOMS: atom_id res chain seq x y z
N MET A 1 31.70 51.90 10.61
CA MET A 1 31.85 51.12 9.38
C MET A 1 31.75 49.64 9.76
N LEU A 2 30.55 49.04 9.66
CA LEU A 2 30.31 47.66 10.05
C LEU A 2 30.65 46.73 8.87
N PRO A 3 31.30 45.58 9.09
CA PRO A 3 31.61 44.66 8.00
C PRO A 3 30.32 44.03 7.49
N ARG A 4 30.11 44.10 6.18
CA ARG A 4 29.05 43.33 5.48
C ARG A 4 29.49 41.88 5.44
N TYR A 5 28.82 41.02 6.23
CA TYR A 5 28.89 39.60 6.04
C TYR A 5 27.97 39.23 4.87
N MET A 6 28.54 38.77 3.77
CA MET A 6 27.81 38.09 2.73
C MET A 6 27.58 36.65 3.21
N ILE A 7 26.34 36.33 3.56
CA ILE A 7 25.90 34.93 3.79
C ILE A 7 25.69 34.37 2.40
N TYR A 8 26.60 33.52 1.94
CA TYR A 8 26.35 32.64 0.82
C TYR A 8 25.47 31.52 1.35
N THR A 9 24.17 31.59 1.12
CA THR A 9 23.33 30.38 1.11
C THR A 9 23.64 29.67 -0.19
N GLU A 10 24.33 28.53 -0.12
CA GLU A 10 24.29 27.58 -1.22
C GLU A 10 22.81 27.33 -1.51
N ALA A 11 22.38 27.62 -2.74
CA ALA A 11 21.03 27.24 -3.18
C ALA A 11 21.00 25.73 -3.18
N GLU A 12 20.29 25.14 -2.21
CA GLU A 12 19.94 23.72 -2.26
C GLU A 12 19.26 23.50 -3.60
N GLU A 13 19.82 22.64 -4.44
CA GLU A 13 19.16 22.27 -5.69
C GLU A 13 17.79 21.66 -5.33
N PRO A 14 16.71 22.12 -5.96
CA PRO A 14 15.37 21.71 -5.55
C PRO A 14 15.21 20.21 -5.82
N MET A 15 14.79 19.47 -4.79
CA MET A 15 14.37 18.07 -4.91
C MET A 15 13.34 17.92 -6.02
N GLU A 16 13.68 17.13 -7.03
CA GLU A 16 12.81 16.88 -8.19
C GLU A 16 11.79 15.77 -7.88
N LYS A 17 10.52 16.02 -8.19
CA LYS A 17 9.44 15.05 -8.07
C LYS A 17 9.03 14.55 -9.44
N ILE A 18 9.19 13.26 -9.71
CA ILE A 18 8.80 12.62 -10.96
C ILE A 18 7.71 11.59 -10.69
N LEU A 19 6.48 11.90 -11.10
CA LEU A 19 5.38 10.94 -11.07
C LEU A 19 5.25 10.29 -12.45
N ALA A 20 5.52 9.00 -12.54
CA ALA A 20 5.52 8.24 -13.78
C ALA A 20 4.41 7.17 -13.79
N ALA A 21 3.63 7.12 -14.87
CA ALA A 21 2.53 6.16 -15.04
C ALA A 21 2.43 5.68 -16.52
N PRO A 22 3.10 4.61 -16.91
CA PRO A 22 4.13 3.84 -16.19
C PRO A 22 5.54 4.45 -16.26
N LEU A 23 6.51 3.83 -15.58
CA LEU A 23 7.92 4.15 -15.70
C LEU A 23 8.43 3.85 -17.11
N SER A 24 9.21 4.77 -17.70
CA SER A 24 9.98 4.48 -18.90
C SER A 24 11.05 3.39 -18.65
N PRO A 25 11.57 2.69 -19.66
CA PRO A 25 12.57 1.64 -19.46
C PRO A 25 13.81 2.11 -18.68
N ARG A 26 14.27 3.36 -18.92
CA ARG A 26 15.42 3.95 -18.22
C ARG A 26 15.10 4.23 -16.75
N GLN A 27 13.92 4.80 -16.47
CA GLN A 27 13.46 5.05 -15.10
C GLN A 27 13.29 3.75 -14.33
N ARG A 28 12.71 2.73 -14.98
CA ARG A 28 12.52 1.40 -14.38
C ARG A 28 13.84 0.79 -13.94
N GLY A 29 14.86 0.76 -14.80
CA GLY A 29 16.16 0.20 -14.43
C GLY A 29 16.82 0.94 -13.25
N ARG A 30 16.71 2.28 -13.19
CA ARG A 30 17.21 3.08 -12.05
C ARG A 30 16.44 2.78 -10.76
N TRP A 31 15.11 2.72 -10.85
CA TRP A 31 14.22 2.42 -9.74
C TRP A 31 14.45 1.01 -9.18
N GLU A 32 14.58 -0.01 -10.03
CA GLU A 32 14.91 -1.39 -9.64
C GLU A 32 16.25 -1.48 -8.92
N ALA A 33 17.28 -0.79 -9.46
CA ALA A 33 18.59 -0.72 -8.82
C ALA A 33 18.54 -0.02 -7.45
N PHE A 34 17.73 1.04 -7.32
CA PHE A 34 17.50 1.73 -6.05
C PHE A 34 16.83 0.80 -5.03
N LEU A 35 15.73 0.13 -5.40
CA LEU A 35 15.01 -0.79 -4.50
C LEU A 35 15.91 -1.93 -4.03
N THR A 36 16.70 -2.52 -4.93
CA THR A 36 17.65 -3.59 -4.60
C THR A 36 18.65 -3.14 -3.52
N LYS A 37 19.16 -1.91 -3.59
CA LYS A 37 20.04 -1.34 -2.56
C LYS A 37 19.34 -1.22 -1.20
N GLN A 38 18.00 -1.02 -1.21
CA GLN A 38 17.19 -0.94 0.02
C GLN A 38 16.71 -2.32 0.51
N GLY A 39 17.14 -3.42 -0.15
CA GLY A 39 16.72 -4.79 0.18
C GLY A 39 15.24 -5.05 -0.11
N LEU A 40 14.72 -4.40 -1.16
CA LEU A 40 13.36 -4.57 -1.66
C LEU A 40 13.38 -5.10 -3.09
N ASP A 41 12.42 -5.98 -3.39
CA ASP A 41 12.17 -6.43 -4.74
C ASP A 41 11.22 -5.45 -5.46
N ALA A 42 11.51 -5.21 -6.74
CA ALA A 42 10.66 -4.43 -7.60
C ALA A 42 9.42 -5.24 -8.00
N ASP A 43 8.23 -4.70 -7.76
CA ASP A 43 6.98 -5.32 -8.20
C ASP A 43 6.72 -4.97 -9.68
N PRO A 44 6.62 -5.96 -10.58
CA PRO A 44 6.40 -5.70 -12.00
C PRO A 44 5.02 -5.13 -12.32
N GLY A 45 4.06 -5.30 -11.41
CA GLY A 45 2.66 -4.88 -11.60
C GLY A 45 2.36 -3.44 -11.21
N VAL A 46 3.36 -2.64 -10.80
CA VAL A 46 3.12 -1.23 -10.44
C VAL A 46 2.67 -0.40 -11.64
N GLU A 47 1.64 0.40 -11.43
CA GLU A 47 1.01 1.25 -12.46
C GLU A 47 1.55 2.69 -12.40
N VAL A 48 1.78 3.18 -11.21
CA VAL A 48 2.25 4.54 -10.94
C VAL A 48 3.41 4.47 -9.96
N THR A 49 4.45 5.23 -10.21
CA THR A 49 5.62 5.34 -9.34
C THR A 49 6.02 6.80 -9.17
N LEU A 50 6.20 7.21 -7.94
CA LEU A 50 6.85 8.48 -7.60
C LEU A 50 8.33 8.24 -7.36
N LEU A 51 9.17 9.06 -7.98
CA LEU A 51 10.59 9.17 -7.71
C LEU A 51 10.84 10.57 -7.13
N LEU A 52 11.49 10.64 -5.99
CA LEU A 52 12.10 11.86 -5.48
C LEU A 52 13.58 11.78 -5.81
N GLU A 53 14.09 12.78 -6.53
CA GLU A 53 15.47 12.82 -6.99
C GLU A 53 16.17 14.08 -6.47
N GLU A 54 17.43 13.93 -6.13
CA GLU A 54 18.37 14.99 -5.80
C GLU A 54 19.66 14.72 -6.55
N ASP A 55 20.22 15.71 -7.23
CA ASP A 55 21.41 15.58 -8.11
C ASP A 55 21.30 14.40 -9.11
N GLY A 56 20.10 14.14 -9.61
CA GLY A 56 19.82 13.04 -10.53
C GLY A 56 19.89 11.65 -9.89
N GLN A 57 19.93 11.53 -8.56
CA GLN A 57 19.88 10.27 -7.82
C GLN A 57 18.51 10.12 -7.15
N ILE A 58 17.95 8.90 -7.16
CA ILE A 58 16.73 8.61 -6.44
C ILE A 58 17.05 8.55 -4.94
N ILE A 59 16.43 9.42 -4.16
CA ILE A 59 16.55 9.48 -2.69
C ILE A 59 15.35 8.87 -1.98
N ALA A 60 14.17 8.89 -2.62
CA ALA A 60 13.00 8.19 -2.11
C ALA A 60 12.07 7.78 -3.26
N THR A 61 11.26 6.77 -3.03
CA THR A 61 10.27 6.26 -3.99
C THR A 61 9.07 5.64 -3.30
N GLY A 62 7.99 5.53 -4.03
CA GLY A 62 6.83 4.72 -3.71
C GLY A 62 6.04 4.45 -4.97
N SER A 63 5.30 3.36 -4.97
CA SER A 63 4.51 2.93 -6.13
C SER A 63 3.11 2.52 -5.72
N ARG A 64 2.21 2.49 -6.69
CA ARG A 64 0.83 2.02 -6.53
C ARG A 64 0.48 1.02 -7.63
N GLN A 65 -0.26 0.01 -7.22
CA GLN A 65 -1.00 -0.89 -8.10
C GLN A 65 -2.43 -0.97 -7.58
N GLU A 66 -3.40 -0.64 -8.41
CA GLU A 66 -4.79 -0.49 -7.98
C GLU A 66 -4.89 0.38 -6.71
N ASN A 67 -5.40 -0.14 -5.62
CA ASN A 67 -5.50 0.56 -4.33
C ASN A 67 -4.42 0.14 -3.32
N ILE A 68 -3.34 -0.49 -3.77
CA ILE A 68 -2.25 -0.96 -2.90
C ILE A 68 -1.00 -0.13 -3.14
N LEU A 69 -0.47 0.49 -2.07
CA LEU A 69 0.81 1.19 -2.08
C LEU A 69 1.94 0.19 -1.81
N LYS A 70 2.98 0.26 -2.62
CA LYS A 70 4.09 -0.71 -2.67
C LYS A 70 5.42 -0.02 -2.88
N CYS A 71 6.51 -0.75 -2.68
CA CYS A 71 7.87 -0.31 -3.01
C CYS A 71 8.21 1.05 -2.40
N ILE A 72 7.76 1.31 -1.16
CA ILE A 72 8.04 2.55 -0.44
C ILE A 72 9.43 2.43 0.17
N ALA A 73 10.35 3.28 -0.23
CA ALA A 73 11.73 3.26 0.23
C ALA A 73 12.32 4.68 0.28
N VAL A 74 13.21 4.90 1.25
CA VAL A 74 14.00 6.13 1.42
C VAL A 74 15.46 5.72 1.55
N ASP A 75 16.35 6.45 0.88
CA ASP A 75 17.79 6.22 0.98
C ASP A 75 18.24 6.37 2.45
N PRO A 76 19.05 5.45 3.00
CA PRO A 76 19.54 5.55 4.37
C PRO A 76 20.28 6.86 4.68
N ALA A 77 20.92 7.49 3.69
CA ALA A 77 21.58 8.78 3.87
C ALA A 77 20.59 9.93 4.14
N HIS A 78 19.35 9.79 3.71
CA HIS A 78 18.25 10.77 3.87
C HIS A 78 17.23 10.34 4.93
N GLN A 79 17.53 9.32 5.75
CA GLN A 79 16.67 8.94 6.87
C GLN A 79 16.64 10.03 7.94
N GLY A 80 15.44 10.49 8.26
CA GLY A 80 15.22 11.63 9.19
C GLY A 80 14.70 12.89 8.51
N GLU A 81 14.74 12.98 7.18
CA GLU A 81 14.20 14.11 6.39
C GLU A 81 12.70 13.96 6.08
N ASP A 82 12.03 12.96 6.68
CA ASP A 82 10.59 12.68 6.52
C ASP A 82 10.12 12.52 5.06
N LEU A 83 11.00 12.03 4.18
CA LEU A 83 10.70 11.86 2.75
C LEU A 83 9.55 10.88 2.45
N SER A 84 9.17 10.03 3.42
CA SER A 84 8.01 9.16 3.30
C SER A 84 6.70 9.95 3.20
N ALA A 85 6.60 11.10 3.86
CA ALA A 85 5.39 11.93 3.85
C ALA A 85 5.07 12.50 2.46
N PRO A 86 5.98 13.18 1.75
CA PRO A 86 5.71 13.64 0.39
C PRO A 86 5.46 12.49 -0.57
N VAL A 87 6.16 11.34 -0.44
CA VAL A 87 5.92 10.16 -1.28
C VAL A 87 4.47 9.67 -1.14
N LEU A 88 4.00 9.47 0.09
CA LEU A 88 2.64 8.98 0.34
C LEU A 88 1.58 10.03 -0.02
N THR A 89 1.87 11.31 0.20
CA THR A 89 0.94 12.40 -0.14
C THR A 89 0.66 12.43 -1.64
N GLU A 90 1.69 12.40 -2.48
CA GLU A 90 1.55 12.42 -3.93
C GLU A 90 0.80 11.18 -4.45
N LEU A 91 1.16 9.98 -3.96
CA LEU A 91 0.48 8.75 -4.35
C LEU A 91 -0.99 8.72 -3.92
N ARG A 92 -1.32 9.28 -2.74
CA ARG A 92 -2.71 9.41 -2.28
C ARG A 92 -3.50 10.40 -3.13
N GLN A 93 -2.90 11.51 -3.52
CA GLN A 93 -3.53 12.49 -4.40
C GLN A 93 -3.81 11.89 -5.78
N GLU A 94 -2.84 11.18 -6.35
CA GLU A 94 -3.00 10.49 -7.63
C GLU A 94 -4.11 9.44 -7.55
N ALA A 95 -4.12 8.62 -6.51
CA ALA A 95 -5.15 7.61 -6.27
C ALA A 95 -6.55 8.25 -6.13
N PHE A 96 -6.66 9.34 -5.36
CA PHE A 96 -7.91 10.09 -5.20
C PHE A 96 -8.46 10.63 -6.52
N HIS A 97 -7.59 11.18 -7.39
CA HIS A 97 -8.00 11.63 -8.73
C HIS A 97 -8.51 10.49 -9.62
N ARG A 98 -8.17 9.24 -9.31
CA ARG A 98 -8.69 8.04 -9.96
C ARG A 98 -9.91 7.43 -9.27
N GLY A 99 -10.44 8.09 -8.23
CA GLY A 99 -11.56 7.58 -7.45
C GLY A 99 -11.19 6.48 -6.46
N LEU A 100 -9.90 6.26 -6.20
CA LEU A 100 -9.41 5.26 -5.25
C LEU A 100 -9.23 5.90 -3.87
N GLU A 101 -10.29 5.94 -3.08
CA GLU A 101 -10.27 6.57 -1.76
C GLU A 101 -9.68 5.66 -0.66
N ARG A 102 -9.85 4.35 -0.82
CA ARG A 102 -9.41 3.36 0.15
C ARG A 102 -8.11 2.70 -0.28
N LEU A 103 -7.03 3.00 0.43
CA LEU A 103 -5.69 2.52 0.11
C LEU A 103 -5.17 1.60 1.20
N PHE A 104 -4.42 0.60 0.77
CA PHE A 104 -3.73 -0.36 1.63
C PHE A 104 -2.23 -0.31 1.40
N LEU A 105 -1.47 -0.75 2.39
CA LEU A 105 -0.05 -1.02 2.25
C LEU A 105 0.36 -2.22 3.11
N TYR A 106 1.44 -2.87 2.68
CA TYR A 106 2.12 -3.90 3.46
C TYR A 106 3.50 -3.39 3.86
N THR A 107 3.86 -3.59 5.12
CA THR A 107 5.15 -3.18 5.65
C THR A 107 5.67 -4.15 6.71
N LYS A 108 6.91 -3.97 7.14
CA LYS A 108 7.44 -4.70 8.30
C LYS A 108 6.85 -4.11 9.59
N PRO A 109 6.55 -4.92 10.62
CA PRO A 109 5.98 -4.43 11.88
C PRO A 109 6.77 -3.28 12.54
N LYS A 110 8.09 -3.25 12.37
CA LYS A 110 8.96 -2.17 12.88
C LYS A 110 8.62 -0.78 12.33
N ASN A 111 8.00 -0.70 11.16
CA ASN A 111 7.64 0.56 10.50
C ASN A 111 6.25 1.07 10.90
N ARG A 112 5.58 0.39 11.83
CA ARG A 112 4.21 0.72 12.26
C ARG A 112 4.05 2.19 12.63
N LEU A 113 4.89 2.69 13.52
CA LEU A 113 4.79 4.09 14.01
C LEU A 113 4.96 5.11 12.89
N LEU A 114 5.86 4.85 11.93
CA LEU A 114 6.04 5.70 10.77
C LEU A 114 4.75 5.83 9.96
N PHE A 115 4.11 4.70 9.63
CA PHE A 115 2.89 4.74 8.82
C PHE A 115 1.66 5.19 9.61
N GLU A 116 1.60 4.98 10.93
CA GLU A 116 0.56 5.56 11.79
C GLU A 116 0.64 7.10 11.81
N SER A 117 1.84 7.68 11.84
CA SER A 117 2.02 9.14 11.73
C SER A 117 1.57 9.70 10.38
N LEU A 118 1.51 8.86 9.34
CA LEU A 118 1.04 9.18 7.99
C LEU A 118 -0.42 8.78 7.74
N PHE A 119 -1.17 8.55 8.83
CA PHE A 119 -2.60 8.22 8.81
C PHE A 119 -2.94 6.88 8.13
N PHE A 120 -2.06 5.89 8.28
CA PHE A 120 -2.39 4.51 8.01
C PHE A 120 -2.60 3.74 9.32
N TYR A 121 -3.61 2.91 9.37
CA TYR A 121 -4.05 2.20 10.57
C TYR A 121 -3.85 0.70 10.40
N PRO A 122 -3.36 -0.02 11.44
CA PRO A 122 -3.18 -1.46 11.39
C PRO A 122 -4.50 -2.20 11.16
N VAL A 123 -4.46 -3.19 10.27
CA VAL A 123 -5.57 -4.10 9.97
C VAL A 123 -5.28 -5.49 10.50
N ALA A 124 -4.13 -6.05 10.11
CA ALA A 124 -3.69 -7.37 10.51
C ALA A 124 -2.16 -7.42 10.56
N GLN A 125 -1.62 -8.26 11.44
CA GLN A 125 -0.18 -8.40 11.63
C GLN A 125 0.21 -9.86 11.82
N THR A 126 1.29 -10.24 11.16
CA THR A 126 2.06 -11.47 11.44
C THR A 126 3.39 -11.09 12.08
N GLN A 127 4.29 -12.07 12.26
CA GLN A 127 5.65 -11.81 12.74
C GLN A 127 6.44 -10.89 11.77
N ASP A 128 6.23 -11.03 10.46
CA ASP A 128 7.05 -10.41 9.43
C ASP A 128 6.34 -9.30 8.65
N VAL A 129 5.01 -9.30 8.62
CA VAL A 129 4.20 -8.42 7.78
C VAL A 129 3.10 -7.74 8.60
N LEU A 130 2.93 -6.45 8.36
CA LEU A 130 1.84 -5.63 8.85
C LEU A 130 1.04 -5.09 7.65
N LEU A 131 -0.25 -5.41 7.59
CA LEU A 131 -1.21 -4.81 6.67
C LEU A 131 -1.81 -3.57 7.33
N MET A 132 -1.83 -2.47 6.60
CA MET A 132 -2.41 -1.20 7.06
C MET A 132 -3.34 -0.61 6.00
N GLU A 133 -4.32 0.19 6.43
CA GLU A 133 -5.24 0.93 5.57
C GLU A 133 -5.29 2.41 5.95
N ASN A 134 -5.62 3.30 4.99
CA ASN A 134 -5.72 4.74 5.21
C ASN A 134 -7.05 5.20 5.83
N ARG A 135 -7.92 4.27 6.23
CA ARG A 135 -9.21 4.54 6.87
C ARG A 135 -9.25 3.97 8.27
N ARG A 136 -9.51 4.81 9.25
CA ARG A 136 -9.66 4.36 10.64
C ARG A 136 -10.90 3.47 10.75
N GLY A 137 -10.72 2.25 11.25
CA GLY A 137 -11.82 1.30 11.46
C GLY A 137 -12.35 0.61 10.19
N GLY A 138 -11.84 0.93 9.00
CA GLY A 138 -12.40 0.47 7.74
C GLY A 138 -12.71 -1.03 7.66
N ILE A 139 -11.69 -1.91 7.72
CA ILE A 139 -11.90 -3.36 7.76
C ILE A 139 -12.48 -3.81 9.11
N ALA A 140 -12.04 -3.21 10.21
CA ALA A 140 -12.53 -3.57 11.54
C ALA A 140 -14.04 -3.31 11.69
N ASP A 141 -14.54 -2.18 11.18
CA ASP A 141 -15.97 -1.85 11.17
C ASP A 141 -16.75 -2.86 10.35
N PHE A 142 -16.28 -3.16 9.12
CA PHE A 142 -16.88 -4.21 8.28
C PHE A 142 -16.93 -5.57 9.00
N VAL A 143 -15.83 -5.99 9.61
CA VAL A 143 -15.78 -7.27 10.35
C VAL A 143 -16.72 -7.26 11.56
N SER A 144 -16.91 -6.10 12.21
CA SER A 144 -17.81 -5.97 13.35
C SER A 144 -19.29 -6.15 13.00
N GLU A 145 -19.65 -5.83 11.74
CA GLU A 145 -21.01 -5.99 11.21
C GLU A 145 -21.33 -7.43 10.78
N ILE A 146 -20.31 -8.29 10.62
CA ILE A 146 -20.51 -9.69 10.27
C ILE A 146 -21.13 -10.44 11.45
N PRO A 147 -22.31 -11.07 11.28
CA PRO A 147 -22.95 -11.84 12.35
C PRO A 147 -22.02 -12.94 12.87
N ARG A 148 -21.93 -13.06 14.19
CA ARG A 148 -21.16 -14.12 14.83
C ARG A 148 -22.05 -15.28 15.26
N PRO A 149 -21.58 -16.53 15.21
CA PRO A 149 -22.33 -17.65 15.72
C PRO A 149 -22.59 -17.48 17.23
N GLY A 150 -23.84 -17.68 17.64
CA GLY A 150 -24.25 -17.51 19.04
C GLY A 150 -23.87 -18.67 19.97
N LYS A 151 -23.17 -19.70 19.47
CA LYS A 151 -22.74 -20.90 20.18
C LYS A 151 -21.31 -21.25 19.81
N ASP A 152 -20.62 -21.89 20.74
CA ASP A 152 -19.36 -22.55 20.45
C ASP A 152 -19.62 -23.68 19.42
N GLY A 153 -18.82 -23.73 18.39
CA GLY A 153 -18.95 -24.69 17.31
C GLY A 153 -17.84 -24.55 16.28
N ASN A 154 -17.84 -25.45 15.33
CA ASN A 154 -16.87 -25.45 14.24
C ASN A 154 -17.28 -24.39 13.21
N VAL A 155 -16.45 -23.36 13.01
CA VAL A 155 -16.71 -22.26 12.08
C VAL A 155 -15.88 -22.47 10.82
N GLY A 156 -16.56 -22.54 9.67
CA GLY A 156 -15.94 -22.59 8.37
C GLY A 156 -16.01 -21.26 7.62
N ALA A 157 -15.11 -21.08 6.67
CA ALA A 157 -15.17 -19.96 5.73
C ALA A 157 -14.78 -20.42 4.33
N VAL A 158 -15.48 -19.92 3.32
CA VAL A 158 -15.12 -20.08 1.91
C VAL A 158 -15.10 -18.71 1.25
N VAL A 159 -14.12 -18.50 0.37
CA VAL A 159 -14.00 -17.29 -0.45
C VAL A 159 -14.11 -17.71 -1.90
N MET A 160 -15.00 -17.09 -2.66
CA MET A 160 -15.23 -17.49 -4.04
C MET A 160 -15.66 -16.29 -4.90
N ASN A 161 -15.38 -16.40 -6.20
CA ASN A 161 -15.98 -15.57 -7.23
C ASN A 161 -17.17 -16.32 -7.83
N CYS A 162 -18.39 -15.82 -7.64
CA CYS A 162 -19.63 -16.49 -8.07
C CYS A 162 -20.22 -15.87 -9.35
N ASN A 163 -19.41 -15.34 -10.22
CA ASN A 163 -19.86 -14.73 -11.48
C ASN A 163 -19.37 -15.52 -12.72
N PRO A 164 -20.22 -16.41 -13.30
CA PRO A 164 -21.53 -16.83 -12.83
C PRO A 164 -21.47 -17.89 -11.70
N PHE A 165 -22.55 -18.01 -10.92
CA PHE A 165 -22.68 -19.09 -9.94
C PHE A 165 -22.91 -20.42 -10.67
N THR A 166 -22.03 -21.40 -10.42
CA THR A 166 -22.02 -22.71 -11.09
C THR A 166 -22.39 -23.86 -10.13
N LEU A 167 -22.64 -25.05 -10.68
CA LEU A 167 -22.83 -26.26 -9.88
C LEU A 167 -21.60 -26.62 -9.02
N GLY A 168 -20.40 -26.27 -9.48
CA GLY A 168 -19.17 -26.43 -8.70
C GLY A 168 -19.16 -25.54 -7.45
N HIS A 169 -19.58 -24.28 -7.55
CA HIS A 169 -19.73 -23.40 -6.40
C HIS A 169 -20.78 -23.94 -5.41
N ARG A 170 -21.91 -24.41 -5.91
CA ARG A 170 -22.93 -25.03 -5.08
C ARG A 170 -22.39 -26.25 -4.32
N TYR A 171 -21.70 -27.16 -5.01
CA TYR A 171 -21.08 -28.34 -4.41
C TYR A 171 -20.10 -27.98 -3.30
N LEU A 172 -19.23 -26.92 -3.54
CA LEU A 172 -18.28 -26.46 -2.55
C LEU A 172 -18.98 -25.93 -1.29
N VAL A 173 -20.00 -25.06 -1.45
CA VAL A 173 -20.77 -24.52 -0.32
C VAL A 173 -21.48 -25.61 0.46
N GLU A 174 -22.19 -26.54 -0.23
CA GLU A 174 -22.90 -27.66 0.43
C GLU A 174 -21.93 -28.59 1.17
N THR A 175 -20.74 -28.83 0.60
CA THR A 175 -19.73 -29.67 1.23
C THR A 175 -19.13 -29.02 2.46
N ALA A 176 -18.77 -27.72 2.37
CA ALA A 176 -18.26 -26.96 3.49
C ALA A 176 -19.29 -26.81 4.62
N ALA A 177 -20.57 -26.56 4.27
CA ALA A 177 -21.65 -26.44 5.24
C ALA A 177 -21.93 -27.71 6.05
N ARG A 178 -21.64 -28.89 5.47
CA ARG A 178 -21.76 -30.18 6.20
C ARG A 178 -20.59 -30.42 7.18
N ALA A 179 -19.48 -29.72 6.97
CA ALA A 179 -18.26 -29.88 7.77
C ALA A 179 -18.15 -28.90 8.97
N CYS A 180 -19.11 -27.98 9.12
CA CYS A 180 -19.06 -26.95 10.17
C CYS A 180 -20.49 -26.63 10.68
N ASP A 181 -20.55 -26.02 11.87
CA ASP A 181 -21.82 -25.59 12.49
C ASP A 181 -22.23 -24.17 12.00
N TRP A 182 -21.28 -23.40 11.50
CA TRP A 182 -21.48 -22.08 10.93
C TRP A 182 -20.54 -21.86 9.74
N LEU A 183 -21.08 -21.44 8.61
CA LEU A 183 -20.28 -21.19 7.40
C LEU A 183 -20.40 -19.74 6.96
N TYR A 184 -19.26 -19.06 6.86
CA TYR A 184 -19.16 -17.77 6.16
C TYR A 184 -18.87 -18.01 4.69
N VAL A 185 -19.63 -17.37 3.82
CA VAL A 185 -19.39 -17.37 2.37
C VAL A 185 -19.07 -15.96 1.92
N PHE A 186 -17.81 -15.71 1.60
CA PHE A 186 -17.35 -14.43 1.06
C PHE A 186 -17.37 -14.47 -0.46
N VAL A 187 -18.25 -13.69 -1.06
CA VAL A 187 -18.32 -13.55 -2.51
C VAL A 187 -17.53 -12.32 -2.91
N LEU A 188 -16.52 -12.52 -3.76
CA LEU A 188 -15.71 -11.41 -4.30
C LEU A 188 -16.56 -10.65 -5.32
N SER A 189 -16.71 -9.36 -5.12
CA SER A 189 -17.30 -8.44 -6.08
C SER A 189 -16.22 -8.00 -7.07
N GLU A 190 -16.39 -8.31 -8.35
CA GLU A 190 -15.58 -7.73 -9.42
C GLU A 190 -16.26 -6.42 -9.86
N GLU A 191 -16.04 -5.35 -9.11
CA GLU A 191 -16.30 -4.00 -9.63
C GLU A 191 -15.21 -3.61 -10.62
N LYS A 192 -15.23 -4.21 -11.80
CA LYS A 192 -14.65 -3.57 -12.97
C LYS A 192 -15.72 -2.62 -13.48
N SER A 193 -15.67 -1.39 -13.02
CA SER A 193 -16.35 -0.28 -13.69
C SER A 193 -15.92 -0.28 -15.15
N LEU A 194 -16.85 -0.54 -16.04
CA LEU A 194 -16.70 -0.40 -17.48
C LEU A 194 -16.48 1.09 -17.82
#